data_dbccb244748771134a5abae6e2dd1c24
#
_entry.id   dbccb244748771134a5abae6e2dd1c24
#
_cell.length_a   1.000
_cell.length_b   1.000
_cell.length_c   1.000
_cell.angle_alpha   90.00
_cell.angle_beta   90.00
_cell.angle_gamma   90.00
#
_symmetry.space_group_name_H-M   'P 1'
#
loop_
_entity.id
_entity.type
_entity.pdbx_description
1 polymer ?
#
loop_
_entity_poly.entity_id
_entity_poly.type
_entity_poly.pdbx_seq_one_letter_code
_entity_poly.pdbx_strand_id
1 'polypeptide(L)'
;MNTETRFKLIKGEPALLAGETLVIADTHIGYEGEIRLKGIKLPSLTKRILTRVLSLAEKTSARRLLILGDLKHTVYGPRGLEWMEIPDFMRRIVGRFEWVGVVPGNHDGDLYAVLPEGVELTDPDGVLLNGVLFTHGHKRVDTILGKKGWDSVRRVVVGHFHPAVELIDDLGYRYVIPVWVKGLLNNTVEILLMPAFNENIGKLIVNNPERISEELRGFLKTGSMNLKEAEAYSLDLVFLGKIGELET
;
A
#
# COMPACT_ATOMS: atom_id res chain seq x y z
N MET A 1 29.59 -11.39 -2.57
CA MET A 1 28.37 -12.23 -2.47
C MET A 1 27.20 -11.33 -2.82
N ASN A 2 26.61 -11.50 -4.02
CA ASN A 2 25.39 -10.77 -4.40
C ASN A 2 24.21 -11.32 -3.58
N THR A 3 23.89 -10.68 -2.47
CA THR A 3 22.61 -10.88 -1.82
C THR A 3 21.58 -10.10 -2.63
N GLU A 4 21.07 -10.72 -3.69
CA GLU A 4 19.81 -10.27 -4.26
C GLU A 4 18.79 -10.22 -3.11
N THR A 5 18.40 -9.03 -2.74
CA THR A 5 17.40 -8.84 -1.70
C THR A 5 16.18 -9.61 -2.12
N ARG A 6 15.82 -10.63 -1.36
CA ARG A 6 14.64 -11.45 -1.61
C ARG A 6 13.40 -10.56 -1.62
N PHE A 7 12.95 -10.19 -2.82
CA PHE A 7 11.70 -9.48 -3.01
C PHE A 7 10.62 -10.51 -3.30
N LYS A 8 9.63 -10.63 -2.40
CA LYS A 8 8.61 -11.68 -2.49
C LYS A 8 7.24 -11.14 -2.09
N LEU A 9 6.26 -11.23 -2.98
CA LEU A 9 4.85 -11.03 -2.64
C LEU A 9 4.39 -12.18 -1.73
N ILE A 10 3.56 -11.87 -0.74
CA ILE A 10 3.05 -12.88 0.21
C ILE A 10 1.70 -13.36 -0.31
N LYS A 11 1.63 -14.63 -0.69
CA LYS A 11 0.41 -15.24 -1.23
C LYS A 11 -0.77 -15.09 -0.25
N GLY A 12 -1.91 -14.65 -0.76
CA GLY A 12 -3.13 -14.43 0.01
C GLY A 12 -3.15 -13.11 0.81
N GLU A 13 -2.10 -12.29 0.71
CA GLU A 13 -1.96 -11.09 1.53
C GLU A 13 -1.54 -9.87 0.69
N PRO A 14 -2.09 -8.67 0.95
CA PRO A 14 -1.63 -7.42 0.35
C PRO A 14 -0.36 -6.93 1.07
N ALA A 15 0.65 -7.77 1.06
CA ALA A 15 1.93 -7.55 1.73
C ALA A 15 3.07 -8.19 0.96
N LEU A 16 4.27 -7.66 1.11
CA LEU A 16 5.48 -8.24 0.52
C LEU A 16 6.64 -8.27 1.52
N LEU A 17 7.62 -9.09 1.24
CA LEU A 17 8.88 -9.16 1.98
C LEU A 17 10.02 -8.63 1.10
N ALA A 18 10.75 -7.64 1.59
CA ALA A 18 11.97 -7.09 0.99
C ALA A 18 13.16 -7.37 1.92
N GLY A 19 13.87 -8.46 1.67
CA GLY A 19 14.86 -8.99 2.63
C GLY A 19 14.18 -9.45 3.92
N GLU A 20 14.47 -8.79 5.04
CA GLU A 20 13.85 -9.03 6.36
C GLU A 20 12.75 -7.99 6.68
N THR A 21 12.42 -7.11 5.72
CA THR A 21 11.44 -6.06 5.91
C THR A 21 10.08 -6.50 5.36
N LEU A 22 9.09 -6.65 6.24
CA LEU A 22 7.68 -6.78 5.86
C LEU A 22 7.19 -5.40 5.41
N VAL A 23 6.54 -5.33 4.25
CA VAL A 23 6.00 -4.09 3.69
C VAL A 23 4.49 -4.22 3.53
N ILE A 24 3.75 -3.27 4.07
CA ILE A 24 2.30 -3.12 3.93
C ILE A 24 1.97 -1.66 3.58
N ALA A 25 0.76 -1.40 3.10
CA ALA A 25 0.30 -0.05 2.74
C ALA A 25 -1.16 0.15 3.17
N ASP A 26 -1.56 1.40 3.39
CA ASP A 26 -2.97 1.79 3.45
C ASP A 26 -3.76 1.04 4.53
N THR A 27 -3.34 1.17 5.78
CA THR A 27 -4.02 0.54 6.92
C THR A 27 -5.25 1.31 7.38
N HIS A 28 -5.26 2.65 7.19
CA HIS A 28 -6.37 3.54 7.54
C HIS A 28 -6.99 3.23 8.91
N ILE A 29 -6.15 3.15 9.94
CA ILE A 29 -6.61 3.00 11.32
C ILE A 29 -7.55 4.17 11.67
N GLY A 30 -8.69 3.87 12.28
CA GLY A 30 -9.73 4.85 12.59
C GLY A 30 -10.88 4.88 11.58
N TYR A 31 -10.78 4.16 10.44
CA TYR A 31 -11.85 4.09 9.45
C TYR A 31 -13.19 3.66 10.02
N GLU A 32 -13.21 2.74 10.98
CA GLU A 32 -14.44 2.34 11.66
C GLU A 32 -15.11 3.50 12.42
N GLY A 33 -14.39 4.55 12.78
CA GLY A 33 -14.95 5.76 13.38
C GLY A 33 -15.88 6.47 12.42
N GLU A 34 -15.50 6.60 11.13
CA GLU A 34 -16.35 7.17 10.10
C GLU A 34 -17.60 6.31 9.85
N ILE A 35 -17.43 5.01 9.78
CA ILE A 35 -18.54 4.06 9.59
C ILE A 35 -19.53 4.10 10.75
N ARG A 36 -19.06 4.25 12.00
CA ARG A 36 -19.90 4.43 13.19
C ARG A 36 -20.74 5.70 13.13
N LEU A 37 -20.19 6.80 12.61
CA LEU A 37 -20.95 8.04 12.42
C LEU A 37 -22.11 7.87 11.43
N LYS A 38 -22.02 6.91 10.51
CA LYS A 38 -23.10 6.49 9.60
C LYS A 38 -24.06 5.46 10.23
N GLY A 39 -23.94 5.21 11.55
CA GLY A 39 -24.85 4.31 12.30
C GLY A 39 -24.48 2.82 12.22
N ILE A 40 -23.40 2.45 11.57
CA ILE A 40 -22.99 1.05 11.40
C ILE A 40 -21.94 0.70 12.47
N LYS A 41 -22.18 -0.35 13.25
CA LYS A 41 -21.23 -0.88 14.23
C LYS A 41 -20.41 -2.01 13.59
N LEU A 42 -19.10 -1.79 13.47
CA LEU A 42 -18.14 -2.81 13.05
C LEU A 42 -17.31 -3.29 14.25
N PRO A 43 -16.85 -4.55 14.24
CA PRO A 43 -15.75 -4.99 15.11
C PRO A 43 -14.51 -4.11 14.89
N SER A 44 -13.60 -4.06 15.86
CA SER A 44 -12.36 -3.28 15.70
C SER A 44 -11.53 -3.80 14.53
N LEU A 45 -11.43 -2.99 13.47
CA LEU A 45 -10.58 -3.25 12.31
C LEU A 45 -9.11 -3.16 12.69
N THR A 46 -8.76 -2.24 13.58
CA THR A 46 -7.39 -2.07 14.09
C THR A 46 -6.85 -3.34 14.73
N LYS A 47 -7.66 -4.02 15.56
CA LYS A 47 -7.26 -5.31 16.17
C LYS A 47 -7.05 -6.39 15.11
N ARG A 48 -7.90 -6.45 14.09
CA ARG A 48 -7.77 -7.41 12.99
C ARG A 48 -6.51 -7.16 12.18
N ILE A 49 -6.23 -5.89 11.83
CA ILE A 49 -5.00 -5.48 11.15
C ILE A 49 -3.77 -5.86 11.98
N LEU A 50 -3.76 -5.53 13.28
CA LEU A 50 -2.66 -5.88 14.18
C LEU A 50 -2.38 -7.39 14.20
N THR A 51 -3.42 -8.21 14.43
CA THR A 51 -3.28 -9.66 14.46
C THR A 51 -2.70 -10.20 13.16
N ARG A 52 -3.15 -9.66 12.03
CA ARG A 52 -2.68 -10.03 10.69
C ARG A 52 -1.20 -9.67 10.48
N VAL A 53 -0.77 -8.45 10.86
CA VAL A 53 0.63 -8.03 10.78
C VAL A 53 1.54 -8.92 11.63
N LEU A 54 1.14 -9.20 12.89
CA LEU A 54 1.92 -10.04 13.78
C LEU A 54 2.03 -11.49 13.28
N SER A 55 0.94 -12.06 12.76
CA SER A 55 0.96 -13.38 12.13
C SER A 55 1.86 -13.42 10.89
N LEU A 56 1.86 -12.37 10.06
CA LEU A 56 2.76 -12.27 8.91
C LEU A 56 4.21 -12.17 9.34
N ALA A 57 4.51 -11.40 10.38
CA ALA A 57 5.86 -11.29 10.93
C ALA A 57 6.40 -12.64 11.41
N GLU A 58 5.55 -13.47 12.03
CA GLU A 58 5.93 -14.83 12.45
C GLU A 58 6.17 -15.74 11.24
N LYS A 59 5.20 -15.81 10.32
CA LYS A 59 5.27 -16.66 9.11
C LYS A 59 6.45 -16.36 8.21
N THR A 60 6.87 -15.09 8.13
CA THR A 60 7.96 -14.65 7.25
C THR A 60 9.29 -14.49 7.96
N SER A 61 9.32 -14.58 9.29
CA SER A 61 10.47 -14.25 10.14
C SER A 61 10.96 -12.81 9.90
N ALA A 62 10.05 -11.89 9.55
CA ALA A 62 10.39 -10.49 9.34
C ALA A 62 10.82 -9.83 10.65
N ARG A 63 11.93 -9.09 10.58
CA ARG A 63 12.52 -8.36 11.70
C ARG A 63 12.23 -6.86 11.61
N ARG A 64 11.85 -6.37 10.44
CA ARG A 64 11.57 -4.96 10.16
C ARG A 64 10.19 -4.81 9.53
N LEU A 65 9.52 -3.69 9.80
CA LEU A 65 8.25 -3.33 9.19
C LEU A 65 8.35 -1.97 8.50
N LEU A 66 7.87 -1.88 7.28
CA LEU A 66 7.68 -0.62 6.57
C LEU A 66 6.21 -0.46 6.19
N ILE A 67 5.60 0.64 6.61
CA ILE A 67 4.22 1.02 6.25
C ILE A 67 4.29 2.12 5.19
N LEU A 68 3.75 1.86 4.00
CA LEU A 68 3.76 2.79 2.88
C LEU A 68 2.54 3.71 2.92
N GLY A 69 2.49 4.56 3.92
CA GLY A 69 1.52 5.63 4.08
C GLY A 69 0.12 5.21 4.43
N ASP A 70 -0.67 6.22 4.70
CA ASP A 70 -2.05 6.14 5.11
C ASP A 70 -2.24 5.17 6.29
N LEU A 71 -1.35 5.35 7.30
CA LEU A 71 -1.47 4.65 8.58
C LEU A 71 -2.79 5.01 9.26
N LYS A 72 -3.13 6.31 9.32
CA LYS A 72 -4.40 6.78 9.86
C LYS A 72 -5.41 7.12 8.74
N HIS A 73 -6.68 7.24 9.12
CA HIS A 73 -7.75 7.46 8.14
C HIS A 73 -8.05 8.94 7.87
N THR A 74 -8.05 9.79 8.89
CA THR A 74 -8.38 11.21 8.69
C THR A 74 -7.23 11.97 8.01
N VAL A 75 -7.53 12.79 7.01
CA VAL A 75 -6.52 13.53 6.22
C VAL A 75 -5.77 14.55 7.09
N TYR A 76 -6.51 15.40 7.79
CA TYR A 76 -5.95 16.34 8.75
C TYR A 76 -5.65 15.64 10.07
N GLY A 77 -5.01 16.26 11.03
CA GLY A 77 -4.56 15.68 12.29
C GLY A 77 -5.46 14.58 12.89
N PRO A 78 -4.97 13.76 13.82
CA PRO A 78 -5.69 12.61 14.35
C PRO A 78 -7.05 13.00 14.98
N ARG A 79 -8.09 12.17 14.79
CA ARG A 79 -9.44 12.41 15.32
C ARG A 79 -10.03 11.18 15.98
N GLY A 80 -10.90 11.40 16.96
CA GLY A 80 -11.71 10.36 17.58
C GLY A 80 -10.89 9.16 18.06
N LEU A 81 -11.17 7.99 17.49
CA LEU A 81 -10.51 6.73 17.86
C LEU A 81 -9.00 6.71 17.55
N GLU A 82 -8.54 7.48 16.58
CA GLU A 82 -7.14 7.49 16.16
C GLU A 82 -6.18 7.86 17.28
N TRP A 83 -6.60 8.76 18.20
CA TRP A 83 -5.83 9.16 19.38
C TRP A 83 -5.51 8.00 20.35
N MET A 84 -6.34 6.97 20.36
CA MET A 84 -6.14 5.80 21.22
C MET A 84 -5.62 4.60 20.45
N GLU A 85 -6.18 4.34 19.27
CA GLU A 85 -5.91 3.11 18.53
C GLU A 85 -4.55 3.13 17.85
N ILE A 86 -4.08 4.27 17.32
CA ILE A 86 -2.78 4.35 16.65
C ILE A 86 -1.64 4.15 17.68
N PRO A 87 -1.59 4.85 18.82
CA PRO A 87 -0.54 4.59 19.80
C PRO A 87 -0.55 3.15 20.32
N ASP A 88 -1.72 2.55 20.57
CA ASP A 88 -1.81 1.16 21.05
C ASP A 88 -1.32 0.17 19.99
N PHE A 89 -1.78 0.33 18.75
CA PHE A 89 -1.33 -0.46 17.60
C PHE A 89 0.18 -0.37 17.43
N MET A 90 0.73 0.85 17.36
CA MET A 90 2.14 1.06 17.07
C MET A 90 3.05 0.60 18.22
N ARG A 91 2.65 0.73 19.50
CA ARG A 91 3.43 0.17 20.62
C ARG A 91 3.57 -1.34 20.53
N ARG A 92 2.51 -2.05 20.11
CA ARG A 92 2.56 -3.51 19.91
C ARG A 92 3.43 -3.89 18.72
N ILE A 93 3.41 -3.08 17.66
CA ILE A 93 4.28 -3.25 16.49
C ILE A 93 5.75 -3.05 16.88
N VAL A 94 6.09 -1.95 17.55
CA VAL A 94 7.47 -1.68 18.01
C VAL A 94 7.98 -2.79 18.93
N GLY A 95 7.11 -3.35 19.79
CA GLY A 95 7.48 -4.48 20.66
C GLY A 95 7.82 -5.78 19.92
N ARG A 96 7.48 -5.89 18.62
CA ARG A 96 7.69 -7.11 17.81
C ARG A 96 8.83 -6.96 16.79
N PHE A 97 9.05 -5.76 16.26
CA PHE A 97 10.02 -5.50 15.20
C PHE A 97 11.24 -4.74 15.71
N GLU A 98 12.41 -5.01 15.16
CA GLU A 98 13.67 -4.32 15.49
C GLU A 98 13.71 -2.91 14.87
N TRP A 99 12.95 -2.71 13.80
CA TRP A 99 12.80 -1.41 13.13
C TRP A 99 11.39 -1.28 12.56
N VAL A 100 10.80 -0.12 12.75
CA VAL A 100 9.48 0.24 12.23
C VAL A 100 9.56 1.59 11.55
N GLY A 101 9.37 1.61 10.23
CA GLY A 101 9.31 2.82 9.43
C GLY A 101 7.92 3.08 8.89
N VAL A 102 7.56 4.36 8.79
CA VAL A 102 6.33 4.82 8.15
C VAL A 102 6.71 5.87 7.10
N VAL A 103 6.44 5.61 5.83
CA VAL A 103 6.46 6.62 4.77
C VAL A 103 5.15 7.38 4.87
N PRO A 104 5.13 8.69 5.13
CA PRO A 104 3.87 9.41 5.28
C PRO A 104 3.04 9.41 4.00
N GLY A 105 1.75 9.08 4.11
CA GLY A 105 0.75 9.23 3.06
C GLY A 105 0.03 10.59 3.11
N ASN A 106 -0.93 10.80 2.21
CA ASN A 106 -1.73 12.02 2.20
C ASN A 106 -2.74 12.09 3.36
N HIS A 107 -3.08 10.96 3.97
CA HIS A 107 -3.90 10.90 5.19
C HIS A 107 -3.08 11.07 6.48
N ASP A 108 -1.75 11.11 6.43
CA ASP A 108 -0.89 11.09 7.62
C ASP A 108 -0.51 12.48 8.15
N GLY A 109 -1.36 13.50 7.88
CA GLY A 109 -1.18 14.84 8.48
C GLY A 109 -1.10 14.73 10.01
N ASP A 110 -0.10 15.42 10.62
CA ASP A 110 0.16 15.44 12.08
C ASP A 110 0.30 14.05 12.73
N LEU A 111 0.68 13.02 11.95
CA LEU A 111 0.85 11.65 12.46
C LEU A 111 1.83 11.57 13.65
N TYR A 112 2.85 12.43 13.67
CA TYR A 112 3.84 12.50 14.75
C TYR A 112 3.21 12.68 16.15
N ALA A 113 2.00 13.27 16.22
CA ALA A 113 1.32 13.52 17.50
C ALA A 113 0.82 12.23 18.19
N VAL A 114 0.72 11.13 17.44
CA VAL A 114 0.18 9.84 17.92
C VAL A 114 1.16 8.69 17.80
N LEU A 115 2.35 8.92 17.23
CA LEU A 115 3.37 7.87 17.12
C LEU A 115 4.12 7.73 18.45
N PRO A 116 4.30 6.50 18.98
CA PRO A 116 5.17 6.26 20.12
C PRO A 116 6.65 6.32 19.73
N GLU A 117 7.53 6.39 20.71
CA GLU A 117 8.96 6.19 20.50
C GLU A 117 9.25 4.84 19.82
N GLY A 118 10.33 4.78 19.04
CA GLY A 118 10.73 3.59 18.27
C GLY A 118 10.09 3.47 16.90
N VAL A 119 9.25 4.41 16.48
CA VAL A 119 8.74 4.52 15.11
C VAL A 119 9.49 5.61 14.36
N GLU A 120 10.09 5.27 13.24
CA GLU A 120 10.74 6.21 12.34
C GLU A 120 9.72 6.74 11.32
N LEU A 121 9.42 8.04 11.38
CA LEU A 121 8.71 8.72 10.31
C LEU A 121 9.74 9.06 9.24
N THR A 122 9.69 8.36 8.10
CA THR A 122 10.71 8.45 7.04
C THR A 122 10.47 9.66 6.13
N ASP A 123 11.35 9.83 5.12
CA ASP A 123 11.11 10.84 4.09
C ASP A 123 9.78 10.57 3.38
N PRO A 124 8.89 11.57 3.23
CA PRO A 124 7.63 11.41 2.51
C PRO A 124 7.78 11.14 1.00
N ASP A 125 8.98 11.25 0.44
CA ASP A 125 9.27 10.81 -0.93
C ASP A 125 9.51 9.30 -0.99
N GLY A 126 9.80 8.65 0.14
CA GLY A 126 9.95 7.20 0.25
C GLY A 126 11.27 6.75 0.83
N VAL A 127 11.45 5.44 0.83
CA VAL A 127 12.66 4.74 1.33
C VAL A 127 13.26 3.91 0.20
N LEU A 128 14.57 4.04 0.01
CA LEU A 128 15.31 3.22 -0.95
C LEU A 128 15.96 2.03 -0.21
N LEU A 129 15.50 0.82 -0.52
CA LEU A 129 16.07 -0.42 0.00
C LEU A 129 16.55 -1.28 -1.17
N ASN A 130 17.87 -1.47 -1.28
CA ASN A 130 18.50 -2.36 -2.27
C ASN A 130 18.02 -2.14 -3.73
N GLY A 131 17.96 -0.89 -4.16
CA GLY A 131 17.53 -0.53 -5.51
C GLY A 131 16.02 -0.57 -5.76
N VAL A 132 15.23 -0.78 -4.71
CA VAL A 132 13.76 -0.67 -4.74
C VAL A 132 13.35 0.57 -3.97
N LEU A 133 12.64 1.48 -4.65
CA LEU A 133 12.00 2.63 -4.03
C LEU A 133 10.64 2.22 -3.48
N PHE A 134 10.42 2.43 -2.20
CA PHE A 134 9.14 2.26 -1.53
C PHE A 134 8.56 3.64 -1.23
N THR A 135 7.45 4.00 -1.84
CA THR A 135 6.78 5.31 -1.68
C THR A 135 5.28 5.11 -1.52
N HIS A 136 4.61 6.07 -0.86
CA HIS A 136 3.16 5.98 -0.77
C HIS A 136 2.47 6.14 -2.14
N GLY A 137 2.84 7.14 -2.94
CA GLY A 137 2.33 7.30 -4.30
C GLY A 137 1.43 8.53 -4.51
N HIS A 138 1.09 9.29 -3.48
CA HIS A 138 0.36 10.56 -3.61
C HIS A 138 1.20 11.68 -4.24
N LYS A 139 2.52 11.53 -4.25
CA LYS A 139 3.46 12.45 -4.89
C LYS A 139 3.88 11.95 -6.27
N ARG A 140 4.29 12.86 -7.12
CA ARG A 140 4.77 12.55 -8.47
C ARG A 140 6.05 11.72 -8.43
N VAL A 141 6.00 10.51 -8.96
CA VAL A 141 7.14 9.58 -8.98
C VAL A 141 8.30 10.10 -9.85
N ASP A 142 8.02 10.76 -10.97
CA ASP A 142 9.05 11.34 -11.83
C ASP A 142 9.87 12.41 -11.08
N THR A 143 9.22 13.23 -10.25
CA THR A 143 9.90 14.22 -9.41
C THR A 143 10.77 13.54 -8.35
N ILE A 144 10.31 12.43 -7.79
CA ILE A 144 11.06 11.64 -6.82
C ILE A 144 12.27 11.03 -7.50
N LEU A 145 12.10 10.32 -8.62
CA LEU A 145 13.16 9.65 -9.36
C LEU A 145 14.22 10.62 -9.93
N GLY A 146 13.85 11.89 -10.17
CA GLY A 146 14.80 12.91 -10.60
C GLY A 146 15.73 13.45 -9.51
N LYS A 147 15.57 13.02 -8.25
CA LYS A 147 16.44 13.46 -7.14
C LYS A 147 17.78 12.76 -7.16
N LYS A 148 18.83 13.48 -6.76
CA LYS A 148 20.18 12.93 -6.64
C LYS A 148 20.21 11.72 -5.69
N GLY A 149 20.78 10.61 -6.15
CA GLY A 149 20.90 9.37 -5.38
C GLY A 149 19.84 8.30 -5.73
N TRP A 150 18.91 8.62 -6.60
CA TRP A 150 17.85 7.70 -7.02
C TRP A 150 18.10 7.08 -8.41
N ASP A 151 19.23 7.38 -9.03
CA ASP A 151 19.64 6.84 -10.36
C ASP A 151 19.78 5.30 -10.39
N SER A 152 19.91 4.68 -9.20
CA SER A 152 20.04 3.22 -9.07
C SER A 152 18.67 2.51 -8.90
N VAL A 153 17.56 3.24 -8.93
CA VAL A 153 16.23 2.64 -8.75
C VAL A 153 15.89 1.76 -9.95
N ARG A 154 15.64 0.48 -9.69
CA ARG A 154 15.21 -0.51 -10.70
C ARG A 154 13.74 -0.86 -10.60
N ARG A 155 13.16 -0.65 -9.43
CA ARG A 155 11.75 -0.94 -9.11
C ARG A 155 11.19 0.12 -8.17
N VAL A 156 9.93 0.47 -8.38
CA VAL A 156 9.15 1.31 -7.48
C VAL A 156 7.97 0.50 -6.95
N VAL A 157 7.76 0.53 -5.64
CA VAL A 157 6.59 -0.07 -4.98
C VAL A 157 5.75 1.06 -4.41
N VAL A 158 4.44 1.02 -4.69
CA VAL A 158 3.52 2.14 -4.46
C VAL A 158 2.24 1.65 -3.79
N GLY A 159 1.81 2.31 -2.71
CA GLY A 159 0.48 2.16 -2.09
C GLY A 159 -0.57 3.08 -2.72
N HIS A 160 -1.39 3.74 -1.89
CA HIS A 160 -2.30 4.85 -2.21
C HIS A 160 -3.48 4.52 -3.14
N PHE A 161 -3.25 3.78 -4.22
CA PHE A 161 -4.27 3.58 -5.26
C PHE A 161 -5.27 2.48 -4.95
N HIS A 162 -4.99 1.61 -4.00
CA HIS A 162 -5.85 0.48 -3.60
C HIS A 162 -6.40 -0.29 -4.81
N PRO A 163 -5.55 -0.76 -5.74
CA PRO A 163 -5.99 -1.31 -7.02
C PRO A 163 -6.87 -2.54 -6.85
N ALA A 164 -7.95 -2.59 -7.63
CA ALA A 164 -8.84 -3.74 -7.76
C ALA A 164 -9.33 -3.86 -9.21
N VAL A 165 -9.72 -5.06 -9.60
CA VAL A 165 -10.43 -5.32 -10.85
C VAL A 165 -11.89 -5.64 -10.55
N GLU A 166 -12.79 -5.21 -11.42
CA GLU A 166 -14.19 -5.60 -11.42
C GLU A 166 -14.37 -6.70 -12.46
N LEU A 167 -14.86 -7.85 -12.05
CA LEU A 167 -15.20 -8.96 -12.94
C LEU A 167 -16.71 -9.17 -12.91
N ILE A 168 -17.28 -9.48 -14.06
CA ILE A 168 -18.73 -9.77 -14.19
C ILE A 168 -18.86 -11.22 -14.66
N ASP A 169 -19.63 -12.03 -13.95
CA ASP A 169 -19.91 -13.39 -14.38
C ASP A 169 -21.04 -13.47 -15.40
N ASP A 170 -21.28 -14.64 -15.98
CA ASP A 170 -22.32 -14.88 -16.99
C ASP A 170 -23.75 -14.59 -16.51
N LEU A 171 -23.95 -14.47 -15.18
CA LEU A 171 -25.22 -14.12 -14.55
C LEU A 171 -25.35 -12.61 -14.26
N GLY A 172 -24.30 -11.83 -14.57
CA GLY A 172 -24.25 -10.39 -14.33
C GLY A 172 -23.84 -9.97 -12.91
N TYR A 173 -23.41 -10.90 -12.06
CA TYR A 173 -22.88 -10.54 -10.74
C TYR A 173 -21.50 -9.91 -10.86
N ARG A 174 -21.29 -8.85 -10.07
CA ARG A 174 -20.05 -8.06 -10.04
C ARG A 174 -19.20 -8.43 -8.85
N TYR A 175 -17.94 -8.77 -9.11
CA TYR A 175 -16.93 -9.09 -8.11
C TYR A 175 -15.81 -8.06 -8.17
N VAL A 176 -15.54 -7.41 -7.05
CA VAL A 176 -14.42 -6.47 -6.93
C VAL A 176 -13.29 -7.15 -6.18
N ILE A 177 -12.23 -7.47 -6.89
CA ILE A 177 -11.10 -8.26 -6.40
C ILE A 177 -9.87 -7.34 -6.25
N PRO A 178 -9.28 -7.19 -5.04
CA PRO A 178 -8.03 -6.47 -4.88
C PRO A 178 -6.90 -7.17 -5.64
N VAL A 179 -6.06 -6.39 -6.31
CA VAL A 179 -5.00 -6.90 -7.17
C VAL A 179 -3.68 -6.18 -6.97
N TRP A 180 -2.59 -6.90 -7.19
CA TRP A 180 -1.30 -6.32 -7.51
C TRP A 180 -1.31 -5.89 -8.97
N VAL A 181 -0.83 -4.68 -9.25
CA VAL A 181 -0.68 -4.20 -10.64
C VAL A 181 0.79 -3.99 -10.92
N LYS A 182 1.32 -4.70 -11.91
CA LYS A 182 2.71 -4.62 -12.33
C LYS A 182 2.82 -3.98 -13.70
N GLY A 183 3.68 -2.98 -13.84
CA GLY A 183 3.91 -2.27 -15.09
C GLY A 183 5.33 -1.75 -15.21
N LEU A 184 5.54 -0.89 -16.22
CA LEU A 184 6.82 -0.21 -16.44
C LEU A 184 6.59 1.31 -16.47
N LEU A 185 7.44 2.04 -15.77
CA LEU A 185 7.59 3.49 -15.90
C LEU A 185 8.62 3.78 -16.98
N ASN A 186 8.27 4.62 -17.96
CA ASN A 186 9.14 5.00 -19.08
C ASN A 186 9.81 3.79 -19.77
N ASN A 187 9.14 2.62 -19.78
CA ASN A 187 9.62 1.34 -20.33
C ASN A 187 10.93 0.83 -19.71
N THR A 188 11.37 1.34 -18.57
CA THR A 188 12.68 1.01 -17.98
C THR A 188 12.61 0.61 -16.51
N VAL A 189 11.80 1.27 -15.70
CA VAL A 189 11.71 1.01 -14.26
C VAL A 189 10.43 0.22 -13.97
N GLU A 190 10.59 -0.94 -13.34
CA GLU A 190 9.43 -1.73 -12.91
C GLU A 190 8.64 -0.98 -11.84
N ILE A 191 7.33 -0.92 -11.98
CA ILE A 191 6.42 -0.39 -10.95
C ILE A 191 5.45 -1.47 -10.49
N LEU A 192 5.21 -1.50 -9.19
CA LEU A 192 4.26 -2.38 -8.54
C LEU A 192 3.30 -1.56 -7.68
N LEU A 193 2.01 -1.53 -8.04
CA LEU A 193 0.97 -0.94 -7.21
C LEU A 193 0.49 -2.01 -6.22
N MET A 194 0.52 -1.66 -4.94
CA MET A 194 0.08 -2.55 -3.85
C MET A 194 -1.42 -2.43 -3.61
N PRO A 195 -2.15 -3.52 -3.42
CA PRO A 195 -3.49 -3.47 -2.85
C PRO A 195 -3.42 -3.02 -1.38
N ALA A 196 -4.46 -2.32 -0.92
CA ALA A 196 -4.53 -1.84 0.46
C ALA A 196 -4.53 -2.99 1.48
N PHE A 197 -3.80 -2.82 2.59
CA PHE A 197 -3.79 -3.81 3.66
C PHE A 197 -5.13 -3.85 4.41
N ASN A 198 -5.83 -2.72 4.49
CA ASN A 198 -7.20 -2.67 4.99
C ASN A 198 -8.19 -2.96 3.86
N GLU A 199 -8.75 -4.14 3.83
CA GLU A 199 -9.68 -4.57 2.79
C GLU A 199 -11.06 -3.87 2.81
N ASN A 200 -11.36 -3.10 3.87
CA ASN A 200 -12.66 -2.44 4.05
C ASN A 200 -12.72 -1.03 3.47
N ILE A 201 -11.61 -0.47 3.03
CA ILE A 201 -11.55 0.87 2.43
C ILE A 201 -11.93 0.85 0.95
N GLY A 202 -12.18 2.03 0.39
CA GLY A 202 -12.47 2.20 -1.03
C GLY A 202 -11.38 1.60 -1.93
N LYS A 203 -11.78 1.08 -3.08
CA LYS A 203 -10.88 0.49 -4.07
C LYS A 203 -10.97 1.24 -5.38
N LEU A 204 -9.84 1.39 -6.05
CA LEU A 204 -9.75 1.91 -7.40
C LEU A 204 -9.91 0.78 -8.40
N ILE A 205 -10.97 0.83 -9.20
CA ILE A 205 -11.21 -0.18 -10.26
C ILE A 205 -10.35 0.18 -11.46
N VAL A 206 -9.26 -0.57 -11.65
CA VAL A 206 -8.23 -0.25 -12.67
C VAL A 206 -8.61 -0.70 -14.08
N ASN A 207 -9.50 -1.66 -14.23
CA ASN A 207 -9.99 -2.15 -15.53
C ASN A 207 -11.26 -1.46 -16.02
N ASN A 208 -11.72 -0.40 -15.35
CA ASN A 208 -12.82 0.43 -15.81
C ASN A 208 -12.33 1.86 -16.05
N PRO A 209 -12.14 2.27 -17.32
CA PRO A 209 -11.59 3.59 -17.66
C PRO A 209 -12.39 4.78 -17.11
N GLU A 210 -13.70 4.62 -16.92
CA GLU A 210 -14.58 5.67 -16.40
C GLU A 210 -14.37 5.88 -14.89
N ARG A 211 -13.93 4.84 -14.18
CA ARG A 211 -13.71 4.85 -12.73
C ARG A 211 -12.27 5.14 -12.31
N ILE A 212 -11.37 5.31 -13.27
CA ILE A 212 -9.98 5.70 -12.97
C ILE A 212 -9.98 7.13 -12.44
N SER A 213 -9.49 7.28 -11.20
CA SER A 213 -9.41 8.58 -10.53
C SER A 213 -8.49 9.56 -11.26
N GLU A 214 -8.74 10.87 -11.07
CA GLU A 214 -7.84 11.90 -11.59
C GLU A 214 -6.43 11.80 -11.02
N GLU A 215 -6.31 11.32 -9.78
CA GLU A 215 -5.03 11.08 -9.10
C GLU A 215 -4.20 10.01 -9.81
N LEU A 216 -4.79 8.86 -10.13
CA LEU A 216 -4.10 7.84 -10.91
C LEU A 216 -3.79 8.32 -12.33
N ARG A 217 -4.72 9.05 -12.97
CA ARG A 217 -4.46 9.67 -14.29
C ARG A 217 -3.30 10.66 -14.22
N GLY A 218 -3.23 11.47 -13.17
CA GLY A 218 -2.10 12.37 -12.90
C GLY A 218 -0.80 11.60 -12.73
N PHE A 219 -0.78 10.61 -11.88
CA PHE A 219 0.36 9.72 -11.65
C PHE A 219 0.85 9.03 -12.94
N LEU A 220 -0.07 8.45 -13.73
CA LEU A 220 0.25 7.78 -15.00
C LEU A 220 0.81 8.74 -16.05
N LYS A 221 0.28 9.97 -16.13
CA LYS A 221 0.80 11.00 -17.05
C LYS A 221 2.23 11.39 -16.73
N THR A 222 2.57 11.45 -15.45
CA THR A 222 3.88 11.91 -15.00
C THR A 222 4.93 10.79 -15.06
N GLY A 223 4.50 9.54 -14.88
CA GLY A 223 5.37 8.37 -14.86
C GLY A 223 5.41 7.59 -16.18
N SER A 224 4.66 8.01 -17.20
CA SER A 224 4.58 7.32 -18.51
C SER A 224 4.33 5.81 -18.37
N MET A 225 3.51 5.38 -17.43
CA MET A 225 3.06 4.00 -17.31
C MET A 225 1.85 3.78 -18.22
N ASN A 226 1.91 2.78 -19.12
CA ASN A 226 0.74 2.34 -19.86
C ASN A 226 -0.06 1.35 -19.02
N LEU A 227 -1.17 1.83 -18.44
CA LEU A 227 -2.01 0.98 -17.58
C LEU A 227 -2.64 -0.19 -18.34
N LYS A 228 -2.98 -0.05 -19.62
CA LYS A 228 -3.58 -1.12 -20.42
C LYS A 228 -2.64 -2.31 -20.59
N GLU A 229 -1.35 -2.06 -20.69
CA GLU A 229 -0.31 -3.09 -20.80
C GLU A 229 0.14 -3.64 -19.43
N ALA A 230 -0.31 -3.02 -18.33
CA ALA A 230 0.03 -3.50 -16.99
C ALA A 230 -0.67 -4.82 -16.69
N GLU A 231 0.03 -5.67 -15.96
CA GLU A 231 -0.41 -7.01 -15.56
C GLU A 231 -1.14 -6.95 -14.20
N ALA A 232 -2.28 -7.62 -14.09
CA ALA A 232 -3.02 -7.78 -12.85
C ALA A 232 -2.80 -9.18 -12.27
N TYR A 233 -2.51 -9.24 -10.96
CA TYR A 233 -2.38 -10.49 -10.21
C TYR A 233 -3.29 -10.44 -8.98
N SER A 234 -4.03 -11.52 -8.73
CA SER A 234 -4.82 -11.65 -7.50
C SER A 234 -3.91 -11.71 -6.27
N LEU A 235 -4.47 -11.63 -5.04
CA LEU A 235 -3.70 -11.83 -3.81
C LEU A 235 -3.10 -13.25 -3.74
N ASP A 236 -3.73 -14.24 -4.38
CA ASP A 236 -3.19 -15.59 -4.51
C ASP A 236 -2.06 -15.73 -5.54
N LEU A 237 -1.64 -14.60 -6.12
CA LEU A 237 -0.61 -14.48 -7.15
C LEU A 237 -0.97 -15.21 -8.46
N VAL A 238 -2.26 -15.33 -8.74
CA VAL A 238 -2.75 -15.81 -10.03
C VAL A 238 -2.76 -14.64 -11.01
N PHE A 239 -2.13 -14.82 -12.15
CA PHE A 239 -2.20 -13.86 -13.26
C PHE A 239 -3.63 -13.81 -13.81
N LEU A 240 -4.24 -12.64 -13.81
CA LEU A 240 -5.62 -12.43 -14.26
C LEU A 240 -5.67 -11.97 -15.73
N GLY A 241 -4.62 -11.33 -16.22
CA GLY A 241 -4.53 -10.76 -17.56
C GLY A 241 -3.87 -9.38 -17.54
N LYS A 242 -3.74 -8.77 -18.70
CA LYS A 242 -3.42 -7.35 -18.81
C LYS A 242 -4.67 -6.52 -18.53
N ILE A 243 -4.50 -5.36 -17.90
CA ILE A 243 -5.62 -4.49 -17.52
C ILE A 243 -6.53 -4.16 -18.72
N GLY A 244 -5.95 -3.87 -19.89
CA GLY A 244 -6.72 -3.58 -21.11
C GLY A 244 -7.48 -4.78 -21.70
N GLU A 245 -7.13 -6.01 -21.30
CA GLU A 245 -7.82 -7.25 -21.70
C GLU A 245 -8.96 -7.61 -20.72
N LEU A 246 -8.94 -7.01 -19.51
CA LEU A 246 -9.96 -7.21 -18.48
C LEU A 246 -11.06 -6.13 -18.53
N GLU A 247 -11.08 -5.28 -19.55
CA GLU A 247 -12.15 -4.27 -19.72
C GLU A 247 -13.52 -5.00 -19.86
N THR A 248 -14.48 -4.57 -19.05
CA THR A 248 -15.86 -5.10 -18.97
C THR A 248 -16.82 -4.31 -19.84
#